data_52f93e9ba9c720cf90adc1cb798f6b09
#
_entry.id   52f93e9ba9c720cf90adc1cb798f6b09
#
_cell.length_a   1.000
_cell.length_b   1.000
_cell.length_c   1.000
_cell.angle_alpha   90.00
_cell.angle_beta   90.00
_cell.angle_gamma   90.00
#
_symmetry.space_group_name_H-M   'P 1'
#
loop_
_entity.id
_entity.type
_entity.pdbx_description
1 polymer ?
#
loop_
_entity_poly.entity_id
_entity_poly.type
_entity_poly.pdbx_seq_one_letter_code
_entity_poly.pdbx_strand_id
1 'polypeptide(L)'
;MSRQGYEGVVVTAPVTVAYERYSTNGAHWFAARALAGVLAESGLAKAALDGLCLSSFTLAPDTAVGLTQHLGLTLRWLDHIPMGGAAAVVSLRRALRAVQSGDASVVACVAADTNQVDTFRGTLGSFSRFSQDAVYPYGAGGPNASFAFLTAHYMRTYGARREDFGKLCVAQRANALTNPNALFKKPLSLQEYLDARPVAEPLHLFDCVMPCAGAEAFLVMRRERALDLGLPCTTVLATMERHNSFPDDPIQSRGGWVLDRDELFAQAGVGHADIDLLQTYDDYPVISLMQMEDLGFCAKGEGPQFVRSHEFTVTGDFPVNTSGGQLSVGQAGAAGGYLGLTEAVRQVTGAPAGAAVPQARIALVSGFGMINYDRGLCCGAAILAGPGA
;
A
#
# COMPACT_ATOMS: atom_id res chain seq x y z
N MET A 1 -21.07 13.58 14.47
CA MET A 1 -19.92 14.49 14.70
C MET A 1 -18.99 14.35 13.53
N SER A 2 -18.66 15.42 12.82
CA SER A 2 -17.66 15.37 11.74
C SER A 2 -16.30 14.97 12.34
N ARG A 3 -15.56 14.09 11.63
CA ARG A 3 -14.20 13.73 12.05
C ARG A 3 -13.31 14.99 12.00
N GLN A 4 -12.45 15.18 13.00
CA GLN A 4 -11.49 16.27 13.00
C GLN A 4 -10.51 16.11 11.82
N GLY A 5 -10.27 17.17 11.06
CA GLY A 5 -9.29 17.21 9.97
C GLY A 5 -7.84 17.07 10.45
N TYR A 6 -6.90 17.20 9.53
CA TYR A 6 -5.45 17.08 9.78
C TYR A 6 -4.72 18.42 9.54
N GLU A 7 -5.38 19.53 9.89
CA GLU A 7 -4.85 20.86 9.64
C GLU A 7 -3.48 21.05 10.31
N GLY A 8 -2.57 21.70 9.60
CA GLY A 8 -1.24 22.02 10.09
C GLY A 8 -0.25 20.86 10.17
N VAL A 9 -0.62 19.66 9.72
CA VAL A 9 0.27 18.49 9.67
C VAL A 9 0.38 17.97 8.25
N VAL A 10 1.58 17.57 7.84
CA VAL A 10 1.89 17.15 6.46
C VAL A 10 2.73 15.88 6.42
N VAL A 11 2.72 15.25 5.24
CA VAL A 11 3.59 14.13 4.87
C VAL A 11 4.69 14.66 3.95
N THR A 12 5.92 14.20 4.17
CA THR A 12 7.09 14.63 3.39
C THR A 12 8.16 13.55 3.36
N ALA A 13 9.24 13.78 2.59
CA ALA A 13 10.42 12.93 2.50
C ALA A 13 10.11 11.45 2.28
N PRO A 14 9.37 11.07 1.22
CA PRO A 14 9.11 9.67 0.91
C PRO A 14 10.41 8.99 0.42
N VAL A 15 10.73 7.83 0.98
CA VAL A 15 11.95 7.07 0.67
C VAL A 15 11.61 5.62 0.36
N THR A 16 12.24 5.08 -0.67
CA THR A 16 12.26 3.65 -0.99
C THR A 16 13.69 3.13 -0.85
N VAL A 17 13.89 2.12 -0.04
CA VAL A 17 15.11 1.30 -0.10
C VAL A 17 14.91 0.26 -1.19
N ALA A 18 15.83 0.24 -2.17
CA ALA A 18 15.71 -0.60 -3.36
C ALA A 18 15.29 -2.03 -3.04
N TYR A 19 14.32 -2.54 -3.79
CA TYR A 19 13.81 -3.88 -3.61
C TYR A 19 14.80 -4.91 -4.15
N GLU A 20 15.03 -5.95 -3.39
CA GLU A 20 15.95 -7.04 -3.71
C GLU A 20 15.19 -8.37 -3.72
N ARG A 21 15.30 -9.11 -4.82
CA ARG A 21 14.69 -10.43 -4.92
C ARG A 21 15.20 -11.40 -3.86
N TYR A 22 16.47 -11.29 -3.53
CA TYR A 22 17.16 -12.02 -2.49
C TYR A 22 18.10 -11.09 -1.74
N SER A 23 18.05 -11.13 -0.43
CA SER A 23 18.96 -10.37 0.43
C SER A 23 19.41 -11.22 1.61
N THR A 24 20.64 -11.05 2.03
CA THR A 24 21.17 -11.60 3.28
C THR A 24 20.92 -10.67 4.47
N ASN A 25 20.45 -9.44 4.20
CA ASN A 25 20.13 -8.46 5.23
C ASN A 25 18.74 -8.71 5.81
N GLY A 26 18.59 -8.58 7.12
CA GLY A 26 17.31 -8.69 7.81
C GLY A 26 16.48 -7.40 7.76
N ALA A 27 15.23 -7.48 8.21
CA ALA A 27 14.29 -6.34 8.24
C ALA A 27 14.86 -5.13 8.99
N HIS A 28 15.61 -5.34 10.08
CA HIS A 28 16.26 -4.27 10.84
C HIS A 28 17.25 -3.45 10.00
N TRP A 29 17.98 -4.09 9.08
CA TRP A 29 18.91 -3.39 8.17
C TRP A 29 18.13 -2.52 7.18
N PHE A 30 17.07 -3.05 6.57
CA PHE A 30 16.22 -2.29 5.65
C PHE A 30 15.53 -1.12 6.37
N ALA A 31 15.04 -1.32 7.60
CA ALA A 31 14.47 -0.26 8.43
C ALA A 31 15.50 0.84 8.75
N ALA A 32 16.73 0.45 9.10
CA ALA A 32 17.83 1.39 9.33
C ALA A 32 18.16 2.22 8.08
N ARG A 33 18.21 1.58 6.90
CA ARG A 33 18.44 2.27 5.62
C ARG A 33 17.31 3.23 5.27
N ALA A 34 16.06 2.84 5.51
CA ALA A 34 14.90 3.71 5.30
C ALA A 34 14.94 4.93 6.23
N LEU A 35 15.24 4.75 7.50
CA LEU A 35 15.43 5.84 8.46
C LEU A 35 16.57 6.77 8.07
N ALA A 36 17.72 6.21 7.69
CA ALA A 36 18.84 7.02 7.18
C ALA A 36 18.45 7.80 5.92
N GLY A 37 17.65 7.19 5.05
CA GLY A 37 17.13 7.82 3.84
C GLY A 37 16.24 9.03 4.15
N VAL A 38 15.23 8.90 5.04
CA VAL A 38 14.35 10.03 5.37
C VAL A 38 15.09 11.16 6.10
N LEU A 39 16.12 10.83 6.89
CA LEU A 39 16.98 11.84 7.53
C LEU A 39 17.84 12.57 6.49
N ALA A 40 18.41 11.85 5.52
CA ALA A 40 19.19 12.45 4.44
C ALA A 40 18.31 13.33 3.55
N GLU A 41 17.12 12.85 3.16
CA GLU A 41 16.18 13.59 2.32
C GLU A 41 15.68 14.86 2.99
N SER A 42 15.45 14.81 4.31
CA SER A 42 14.94 15.95 5.08
C SER A 42 16.02 16.88 5.63
N GLY A 43 17.28 16.50 5.60
CA GLY A 43 18.37 17.25 6.25
C GLY A 43 18.31 17.24 7.78
N LEU A 44 17.42 16.43 8.38
CA LEU A 44 17.26 16.37 9.83
C LEU A 44 18.37 15.57 10.50
N ALA A 45 18.85 16.07 11.64
CA ALA A 45 19.68 15.26 12.53
C ALA A 45 18.85 14.14 13.17
N LYS A 46 19.46 12.99 13.43
CA LYS A 46 18.79 11.83 14.07
C LYS A 46 18.08 12.21 15.39
N ALA A 47 18.66 13.09 16.18
CA ALA A 47 18.08 13.57 17.44
C ALA A 47 16.79 14.41 17.27
N ALA A 48 16.49 14.87 16.06
CA ALA A 48 15.26 15.60 15.77
C ALA A 48 14.04 14.66 15.58
N LEU A 49 14.29 13.37 15.41
CA LEU A 49 13.26 12.35 15.32
C LEU A 49 12.83 11.94 16.73
N ASP A 50 11.60 12.20 17.08
CA ASP A 50 11.03 11.91 18.41
C ASP A 50 9.82 10.96 18.38
N GLY A 51 9.43 10.50 17.16
CA GLY A 51 8.41 9.48 16.95
C GLY A 51 8.79 8.47 15.86
N LEU A 52 8.39 7.21 16.06
CA LEU A 52 8.54 6.13 15.08
C LEU A 52 7.26 5.30 15.03
N CYS A 53 6.73 5.10 13.83
CA CYS A 53 5.71 4.11 13.54
C CYS A 53 6.32 3.03 12.64
N LEU A 54 6.44 1.81 13.14
CA LEU A 54 7.06 0.69 12.44
C LEU A 54 6.01 -0.29 11.94
N SER A 55 6.25 -0.84 10.75
CA SER A 55 5.49 -1.96 10.20
C SER A 55 6.46 -3.01 9.69
N SER A 56 6.40 -4.22 10.23
CA SER A 56 7.24 -5.35 9.81
C SER A 56 6.66 -6.67 10.26
N PHE A 57 6.76 -7.70 9.43
CA PHE A 57 6.45 -9.09 9.77
C PHE A 57 7.69 -9.89 10.14
N THR A 58 8.83 -9.54 9.55
CA THR A 58 10.08 -10.32 9.64
C THR A 58 11.10 -9.70 10.60
N LEU A 59 10.71 -8.67 11.36
CA LEU A 59 11.51 -8.16 12.47
C LEU A 59 11.54 -9.15 13.65
N ALA A 60 10.46 -9.90 13.86
CA ALA A 60 10.39 -10.89 14.94
C ALA A 60 11.58 -11.90 14.86
N PRO A 61 12.13 -12.31 16.02
CA PRO A 61 11.62 -12.11 17.39
C PRO A 61 11.90 -10.74 18.02
N ASP A 62 12.63 -9.85 17.33
CA ASP A 62 12.88 -8.51 17.82
C ASP A 62 11.60 -7.66 17.84
N THR A 63 11.64 -6.58 18.61
CA THR A 63 10.50 -5.69 18.82
C THR A 63 10.81 -4.28 18.32
N ALA A 64 9.78 -3.47 18.10
CA ALA A 64 9.96 -2.06 17.73
C ALA A 64 10.81 -1.30 18.77
N VAL A 65 10.62 -1.57 20.07
CA VAL A 65 11.43 -0.94 21.12
C VAL A 65 12.88 -1.44 21.10
N GLY A 66 13.11 -2.71 20.82
CA GLY A 66 14.47 -3.26 20.62
C GLY A 66 15.18 -2.60 19.43
N LEU A 67 14.44 -2.35 18.34
CA LEU A 67 14.96 -1.64 17.18
C LEU A 67 15.38 -0.20 17.54
N THR A 68 14.63 0.51 18.39
CA THR A 68 15.04 1.86 18.82
C THR A 68 16.37 1.86 19.56
N GLN A 69 16.58 0.88 20.45
CA GLN A 69 17.87 0.68 21.13
C GLN A 69 18.99 0.38 20.12
N HIS A 70 18.75 -0.57 19.21
CA HIS A 70 19.73 -0.97 18.19
C HIS A 70 20.16 0.20 17.30
N LEU A 71 19.23 1.10 16.97
CA LEU A 71 19.49 2.28 16.14
C LEU A 71 19.93 3.52 16.95
N GLY A 72 19.99 3.43 18.28
CA GLY A 72 20.32 4.55 19.15
C GLY A 72 19.34 5.72 19.01
N LEU A 73 18.04 5.43 19.02
CA LEU A 73 16.96 6.40 19.01
C LEU A 73 16.42 6.62 20.43
N THR A 74 16.11 7.87 20.77
CA THR A 74 15.36 8.21 21.99
C THR A 74 14.07 8.87 21.57
N LEU A 75 12.96 8.19 21.77
CA LEU A 75 11.65 8.59 21.23
C LEU A 75 10.66 8.90 22.35
N ARG A 76 9.78 9.88 22.11
CA ARG A 76 8.63 10.21 22.94
C ARG A 76 7.40 9.39 22.55
N TRP A 77 7.34 8.95 21.27
CA TRP A 77 6.22 8.22 20.72
C TRP A 77 6.71 7.03 19.87
N LEU A 78 6.14 5.85 20.10
CA LEU A 78 6.48 4.63 19.38
C LEU A 78 5.20 3.83 19.14
N ASP A 79 4.99 3.39 17.91
CA ASP A 79 3.91 2.49 17.55
C ASP A 79 4.41 1.37 16.63
N HIS A 80 3.73 0.21 16.63
CA HIS A 80 4.01 -0.92 15.75
C HIS A 80 2.72 -1.39 15.11
N ILE A 81 2.60 -1.26 13.79
CA ILE A 81 1.38 -1.50 13.01
C ILE A 81 1.58 -2.69 12.06
N PRO A 82 1.43 -3.94 12.52
CA PRO A 82 1.60 -5.14 11.67
C PRO A 82 0.31 -5.44 10.89
N MET A 83 -0.16 -4.51 10.06
CA MET A 83 -1.43 -4.62 9.32
C MET A 83 -1.25 -4.81 7.80
N GLY A 84 -0.10 -5.34 7.38
CA GLY A 84 0.16 -5.68 5.97
C GLY A 84 -0.13 -4.52 5.03
N GLY A 85 -0.91 -4.77 3.99
CA GLY A 85 -1.22 -3.78 2.98
C GLY A 85 -2.05 -2.57 3.44
N ALA A 86 -2.69 -2.64 4.61
CA ALA A 86 -3.37 -1.49 5.20
C ALA A 86 -2.45 -0.66 6.12
N ALA A 87 -1.24 -1.16 6.42
CA ALA A 87 -0.36 -0.56 7.42
C ALA A 87 0.01 0.90 7.12
N ALA A 88 0.21 1.28 5.85
CA ALA A 88 0.58 2.64 5.49
C ALA A 88 -0.46 3.68 5.90
N VAL A 89 -1.72 3.47 5.52
CA VAL A 89 -2.82 4.38 5.87
C VAL A 89 -3.04 4.44 7.38
N VAL A 90 -2.96 3.29 8.04
CA VAL A 90 -3.12 3.22 9.51
C VAL A 90 -1.97 3.95 10.21
N SER A 91 -0.72 3.71 9.81
CA SER A 91 0.46 4.41 10.33
C SER A 91 0.38 5.92 10.10
N LEU A 92 0.00 6.33 8.89
CA LEU A 92 -0.24 7.73 8.55
C LEU A 92 -1.23 8.38 9.53
N ARG A 93 -2.39 7.75 9.75
CA ARG A 93 -3.41 8.25 10.68
C ARG A 93 -2.89 8.40 12.10
N ARG A 94 -2.15 7.42 12.60
CA ARG A 94 -1.57 7.45 13.95
C ARG A 94 -0.53 8.57 14.07
N ALA A 95 0.39 8.66 13.10
CA ALA A 95 1.43 9.68 13.08
C ALA A 95 0.86 11.10 12.97
N LEU A 96 -0.13 11.32 12.09
CA LEU A 96 -0.81 12.63 11.97
C LEU A 96 -1.41 13.06 13.31
N ARG A 97 -2.09 12.16 14.03
CA ARG A 97 -2.68 12.50 15.34
C ARG A 97 -1.61 12.73 16.40
N ALA A 98 -0.55 11.94 16.44
CA ALA A 98 0.56 12.14 17.38
C ALA A 98 1.23 13.51 17.20
N VAL A 99 1.44 13.95 15.95
CA VAL A 99 1.99 15.29 15.68
C VAL A 99 0.98 16.38 15.98
N GLN A 100 -0.29 16.16 15.66
CA GLN A 100 -1.36 17.14 15.87
C GLN A 100 -1.61 17.38 17.38
N SER A 101 -1.58 16.32 18.20
CA SER A 101 -1.72 16.40 19.67
C SER A 101 -0.46 16.93 20.37
N GLY A 102 0.71 16.89 19.71
CA GLY A 102 1.98 17.29 20.32
C GLY A 102 2.69 16.16 21.07
N ASP A 103 2.23 14.90 20.92
CA ASP A 103 2.91 13.72 21.49
C ASP A 103 4.27 13.48 20.83
N ALA A 104 4.39 13.84 19.54
CA ALA A 104 5.64 13.88 18.80
C ALA A 104 5.70 15.13 17.91
N SER A 105 6.91 15.54 17.53
CA SER A 105 7.17 16.66 16.63
C SER A 105 7.50 16.20 15.22
N VAL A 106 8.23 15.08 15.10
CA VAL A 106 8.62 14.43 13.84
C VAL A 106 8.47 12.93 14.00
N VAL A 107 7.57 12.35 13.26
CA VAL A 107 7.35 10.90 13.24
C VAL A 107 7.87 10.33 11.92
N ALA A 108 8.77 9.36 12.00
CA ALA A 108 9.09 8.50 10.86
C ALA A 108 8.10 7.33 10.82
N CYS A 109 7.43 7.16 9.70
CA CYS A 109 6.67 5.95 9.39
C CYS A 109 7.55 5.07 8.49
N VAL A 110 7.84 3.85 8.93
CA VAL A 110 8.78 2.93 8.28
C VAL A 110 8.15 1.56 8.14
N ALA A 111 8.20 0.99 6.95
CA ALA A 111 7.88 -0.41 6.73
C ALA A 111 9.07 -1.12 6.10
N ALA A 112 9.45 -2.28 6.62
CA ALA A 112 10.63 -3.01 6.18
C ALA A 112 10.46 -4.50 6.41
N ASP A 113 10.75 -5.30 5.39
CA ASP A 113 10.75 -6.76 5.52
C ASP A 113 11.78 -7.42 4.59
N THR A 114 12.21 -8.62 5.00
CA THR A 114 12.96 -9.55 4.17
C THR A 114 12.09 -10.78 3.92
N ASN A 115 11.22 -10.68 2.94
CA ASN A 115 10.17 -11.66 2.66
C ASN A 115 10.41 -12.37 1.32
N GLN A 116 11.61 -12.86 1.13
CA GLN A 116 12.00 -13.57 -0.09
C GLN A 116 11.39 -14.99 -0.16
N VAL A 117 11.38 -15.58 -1.36
CA VAL A 117 10.63 -16.79 -1.71
C VAL A 117 10.85 -17.94 -0.72
N ASP A 118 12.08 -18.17 -0.27
CA ASP A 118 12.39 -19.30 0.60
C ASP A 118 11.87 -19.14 2.04
N THR A 119 11.87 -17.90 2.56
CA THR A 119 11.35 -17.55 3.89
C THR A 119 9.83 -17.32 3.86
N PHE A 120 9.29 -16.93 2.72
CA PHE A 120 7.88 -16.62 2.54
C PHE A 120 6.96 -17.81 2.85
N ARG A 121 7.33 -19.02 2.45
CA ARG A 121 6.57 -20.24 2.77
C ARG A 121 6.49 -20.48 4.28
N GLY A 122 7.58 -20.25 5.00
CA GLY A 122 7.62 -20.36 6.45
C GLY A 122 6.73 -19.28 7.11
N THR A 123 6.80 -18.06 6.61
CA THR A 123 5.95 -16.95 7.08
C THR A 123 4.48 -17.27 6.85
N LEU A 124 4.09 -17.75 5.67
CA LEU A 124 2.71 -18.13 5.37
C LEU A 124 2.22 -19.29 6.25
N GLY A 125 3.07 -20.30 6.50
CA GLY A 125 2.72 -21.44 7.35
C GLY A 125 2.46 -21.08 8.81
N SER A 126 2.96 -19.93 9.28
CA SER A 126 2.78 -19.43 10.64
C SER A 126 2.02 -18.11 10.73
N PHE A 127 1.47 -17.63 9.62
CA PHE A 127 0.89 -16.29 9.50
C PHE A 127 -0.35 -16.07 10.39
N SER A 128 -1.17 -17.11 10.57
CA SER A 128 -2.32 -17.05 11.47
C SER A 128 -2.56 -18.40 12.12
N ARG A 129 -2.43 -18.46 13.45
CA ARG A 129 -2.79 -19.66 14.22
C ARG A 129 -4.29 -19.96 14.15
N PHE A 130 -5.13 -18.95 14.05
CA PHE A 130 -6.58 -19.14 13.87
C PHE A 130 -6.91 -19.91 12.59
N SER A 131 -6.13 -19.68 11.52
CA SER A 131 -6.33 -20.34 10.23
C SER A 131 -5.75 -21.77 10.19
N GLN A 132 -4.71 -22.08 10.99
CA GLN A 132 -4.01 -23.36 10.95
C GLN A 132 -4.95 -24.55 11.21
N ASP A 133 -5.83 -24.43 12.18
CA ASP A 133 -6.77 -25.51 12.56
C ASP A 133 -8.05 -25.49 11.70
N ALA A 134 -8.38 -24.37 11.09
CA ALA A 134 -9.66 -24.17 10.40
C ALA A 134 -9.59 -24.42 8.87
N VAL A 135 -8.55 -23.92 8.19
CA VAL A 135 -8.50 -23.95 6.72
C VAL A 135 -7.30 -24.70 6.16
N TYR A 136 -6.17 -24.74 6.85
CA TYR A 136 -4.97 -25.43 6.37
C TYR A 136 -5.17 -26.95 6.20
N PRO A 137 -5.91 -27.67 7.08
CA PRO A 137 -6.18 -29.09 6.87
C PRO A 137 -6.92 -29.42 5.57
N TYR A 138 -7.64 -28.43 5.02
CA TYR A 138 -8.39 -28.56 3.76
C TYR A 138 -7.57 -28.07 2.54
N GLY A 139 -6.28 -27.77 2.70
CA GLY A 139 -5.42 -27.28 1.63
C GLY A 139 -5.61 -25.79 1.28
N ALA A 140 -6.43 -25.07 2.03
CA ALA A 140 -6.72 -23.65 1.83
C ALA A 140 -5.93 -22.83 2.84
N GLY A 141 -4.62 -22.70 2.63
CA GLY A 141 -3.74 -21.90 3.48
C GLY A 141 -3.10 -20.75 2.72
N GLY A 142 -3.01 -19.59 3.39
CA GLY A 142 -2.36 -18.41 2.86
C GLY A 142 -3.19 -17.64 1.82
N PRO A 143 -2.66 -16.49 1.33
CA PRO A 143 -3.41 -15.54 0.52
C PRO A 143 -3.83 -16.09 -0.85
N ASN A 144 -3.01 -16.93 -1.49
CA ASN A 144 -3.33 -17.46 -2.81
C ASN A 144 -4.68 -18.22 -2.84
N ALA A 145 -4.98 -19.02 -1.81
CA ALA A 145 -6.25 -19.76 -1.76
C ALA A 145 -7.44 -18.81 -1.58
N SER A 146 -7.35 -17.88 -0.63
CA SER A 146 -8.42 -16.90 -0.36
C SER A 146 -8.72 -16.05 -1.60
N PHE A 147 -7.71 -15.56 -2.28
CA PHE A 147 -7.90 -14.71 -3.47
C PHE A 147 -8.22 -15.50 -4.73
N ALA A 148 -7.86 -16.77 -4.82
CA ALA A 148 -8.37 -17.66 -5.87
C ALA A 148 -9.89 -17.86 -5.74
N PHE A 149 -10.40 -18.11 -4.53
CA PHE A 149 -11.84 -18.19 -4.27
C PHE A 149 -12.57 -16.89 -4.61
N LEU A 150 -12.02 -15.76 -4.15
CA LEU A 150 -12.59 -14.44 -4.47
C LEU A 150 -12.59 -14.19 -5.99
N THR A 151 -11.48 -14.47 -6.67
CA THR A 151 -11.37 -14.28 -8.12
C THR A 151 -12.36 -15.17 -8.89
N ALA A 152 -12.45 -16.45 -8.52
CA ALA A 152 -13.40 -17.38 -9.12
C ALA A 152 -14.86 -16.94 -8.90
N HIS A 153 -15.18 -16.46 -7.69
CA HIS A 153 -16.50 -15.91 -7.39
C HIS A 153 -16.80 -14.67 -8.21
N TYR A 154 -15.85 -13.73 -8.26
CA TYR A 154 -15.98 -12.48 -8.99
C TYR A 154 -16.19 -12.72 -10.49
N MET A 155 -15.42 -13.61 -11.09
CA MET A 155 -15.57 -14.01 -12.49
C MET A 155 -16.96 -14.59 -12.78
N ARG A 156 -17.46 -15.50 -11.93
CA ARG A 156 -18.78 -16.12 -12.11
C ARG A 156 -19.93 -15.15 -11.90
N THR A 157 -19.81 -14.26 -10.91
CA THR A 157 -20.90 -13.37 -10.51
C THR A 157 -21.02 -12.17 -11.43
N TYR A 158 -19.90 -11.60 -11.86
CA TYR A 158 -19.86 -10.33 -12.60
C TYR A 158 -19.35 -10.47 -14.04
N GLY A 159 -19.07 -11.70 -14.49
CA GLY A 159 -18.64 -11.95 -15.87
C GLY A 159 -17.24 -11.40 -16.19
N ALA A 160 -16.40 -11.20 -15.18
CA ALA A 160 -15.01 -10.83 -15.39
C ALA A 160 -14.24 -11.95 -16.10
N ARG A 161 -13.32 -11.56 -16.96
CA ARG A 161 -12.47 -12.46 -17.73
C ARG A 161 -11.02 -12.23 -17.35
N ARG A 162 -10.15 -13.18 -17.66
CA ARG A 162 -8.71 -13.05 -17.39
C ARG A 162 -8.09 -11.84 -18.08
N GLU A 163 -8.60 -11.46 -19.25
CA GLU A 163 -8.18 -10.29 -20.00
C GLU A 163 -8.41 -8.99 -19.20
N ASP A 164 -9.46 -8.93 -18.39
CA ASP A 164 -9.78 -7.74 -17.57
C ASP A 164 -8.71 -7.57 -16.48
N PHE A 165 -8.33 -8.64 -15.80
CA PHE A 165 -7.23 -8.63 -14.83
C PHE A 165 -5.87 -8.38 -15.52
N GLY A 166 -5.68 -9.00 -16.70
CA GLY A 166 -4.47 -8.85 -17.50
C GLY A 166 -4.23 -7.40 -17.93
N LYS A 167 -5.27 -6.64 -18.28
CA LYS A 167 -5.14 -5.23 -18.64
C LYS A 167 -4.54 -4.40 -17.50
N LEU A 168 -4.96 -4.64 -16.26
CA LEU A 168 -4.36 -3.99 -15.07
C LEU A 168 -2.90 -4.38 -14.89
N CYS A 169 -2.58 -5.69 -14.95
CA CYS A 169 -1.21 -6.17 -14.77
C CYS A 169 -0.27 -5.65 -15.85
N VAL A 170 -0.72 -5.56 -17.10
CA VAL A 170 0.06 -5.02 -18.23
C VAL A 170 0.30 -3.52 -18.05
N ALA A 171 -0.71 -2.76 -17.65
CA ALA A 171 -0.56 -1.32 -17.39
C ALA A 171 0.41 -1.04 -16.23
N GLN A 172 0.29 -1.77 -15.13
CA GLN A 172 1.22 -1.68 -14.00
C GLN A 172 2.64 -2.07 -14.40
N ARG A 173 2.81 -3.08 -15.24
CA ARG A 173 4.12 -3.44 -15.78
C ARG A 173 4.69 -2.31 -16.64
N ALA A 174 3.88 -1.66 -17.47
CA ALA A 174 4.33 -0.50 -18.25
C ALA A 174 4.78 0.65 -17.34
N ASN A 175 4.03 0.97 -16.29
CA ASN A 175 4.39 1.97 -15.28
C ASN A 175 5.73 1.62 -14.59
N ALA A 176 5.96 0.35 -14.26
CA ALA A 176 7.17 -0.12 -13.59
C ALA A 176 8.45 0.01 -14.41
N LEU A 177 8.37 0.04 -15.75
CA LEU A 177 9.56 0.06 -16.61
C LEU A 177 10.46 1.28 -16.40
N THR A 178 9.86 2.39 -15.98
CA THR A 178 10.58 3.64 -15.67
C THR A 178 10.99 3.76 -14.21
N ASN A 179 10.47 2.91 -13.31
CA ASN A 179 10.81 2.93 -11.89
C ASN A 179 12.12 2.18 -11.63
N PRO A 180 13.19 2.84 -11.13
CA PRO A 180 14.48 2.19 -10.88
C PRO A 180 14.40 1.09 -9.80
N ASN A 181 13.46 1.19 -8.87
CA ASN A 181 13.27 0.24 -7.76
C ASN A 181 12.44 -1.00 -8.12
N ALA A 182 11.78 -1.03 -9.29
CA ALA A 182 10.99 -2.18 -9.69
C ALA A 182 11.85 -3.40 -10.01
N LEU A 183 11.44 -4.59 -9.56
CA LEU A 183 12.14 -5.85 -9.84
C LEU A 183 11.89 -6.34 -11.26
N PHE A 184 10.72 -6.07 -11.82
CA PHE A 184 10.38 -6.48 -13.18
C PHE A 184 10.73 -5.37 -14.17
N LYS A 185 11.75 -5.62 -15.01
CA LYS A 185 12.31 -4.66 -15.97
C LYS A 185 11.94 -4.97 -17.43
N LYS A 186 11.11 -5.99 -17.67
CA LYS A 186 10.68 -6.38 -19.02
C LYS A 186 9.21 -6.06 -19.20
N PRO A 187 8.79 -5.58 -20.37
CA PRO A 187 7.39 -5.43 -20.69
C PRO A 187 6.61 -6.74 -20.48
N LEU A 188 5.33 -6.65 -20.30
CA LEU A 188 4.41 -7.77 -20.25
C LEU A 188 3.33 -7.53 -21.30
N SER A 189 3.17 -8.45 -22.25
CA SER A 189 2.04 -8.41 -23.16
C SER A 189 0.83 -9.12 -22.56
N LEU A 190 -0.37 -8.78 -23.04
CA LEU A 190 -1.59 -9.49 -22.63
C LEU A 190 -1.52 -10.98 -22.96
N GLN A 191 -0.92 -11.36 -24.09
CA GLN A 191 -0.76 -12.77 -24.47
C GLN A 191 0.15 -13.51 -23.50
N GLU A 192 1.32 -12.94 -23.12
CA GLU A 192 2.21 -13.54 -22.12
C GLU A 192 1.51 -13.69 -20.75
N TYR A 193 0.67 -12.71 -20.38
CA TYR A 193 -0.14 -12.81 -19.17
C TYR A 193 -1.12 -13.99 -19.24
N LEU A 194 -1.83 -14.15 -20.36
CA LEU A 194 -2.83 -15.22 -20.56
C LEU A 194 -2.19 -16.61 -20.60
N ASP A 195 -0.99 -16.74 -21.20
CA ASP A 195 -0.23 -17.97 -21.34
C ASP A 195 0.55 -18.34 -20.05
N ALA A 196 0.54 -17.49 -19.05
CA ALA A 196 1.25 -17.73 -17.80
C ALA A 196 0.75 -19.00 -17.09
N ARG A 197 1.68 -19.75 -16.47
CA ARG A 197 1.34 -20.96 -15.73
C ARG A 197 0.39 -20.70 -14.55
N PRO A 198 -0.53 -21.62 -14.21
CA PRO A 198 -1.37 -21.49 -13.03
C PRO A 198 -0.55 -21.57 -11.74
N VAL A 199 -1.03 -20.88 -10.70
CA VAL A 199 -0.52 -20.92 -9.32
C VAL A 199 -1.57 -21.52 -8.38
N ALA A 200 -2.78 -20.98 -8.39
CA ALA A 200 -3.97 -21.46 -7.70
C ALA A 200 -5.18 -21.01 -8.52
N GLU A 201 -5.72 -21.86 -9.38
CA GLU A 201 -6.75 -21.45 -10.34
C GLU A 201 -7.93 -20.73 -9.67
N PRO A 202 -8.40 -19.60 -10.26
CA PRO A 202 -8.02 -19.05 -11.57
C PRO A 202 -6.81 -18.11 -11.57
N LEU A 203 -6.03 -18.03 -10.48
CA LEU A 203 -4.82 -17.20 -10.40
C LEU A 203 -3.65 -17.86 -11.12
N HIS A 204 -2.98 -17.08 -11.96
CA HIS A 204 -1.77 -17.45 -12.67
C HIS A 204 -0.57 -16.62 -12.19
N LEU A 205 0.61 -16.88 -12.76
CA LEU A 205 1.88 -16.31 -12.27
C LEU A 205 1.86 -14.79 -12.14
N PHE A 206 1.29 -14.07 -13.11
CA PHE A 206 1.29 -12.62 -13.13
C PHE A 206 0.13 -11.98 -12.34
N ASP A 207 -0.77 -12.80 -11.80
CA ASP A 207 -1.78 -12.39 -10.82
C ASP A 207 -1.23 -12.34 -9.40
N CYS A 208 -0.02 -12.84 -9.18
CA CYS A 208 0.60 -12.99 -7.88
C CYS A 208 1.84 -12.11 -7.77
N VAL A 209 2.02 -11.47 -6.63
CA VAL A 209 3.19 -10.64 -6.34
C VAL A 209 4.48 -11.47 -6.19
N MET A 210 5.62 -10.84 -6.43
CA MET A 210 6.95 -11.41 -6.16
C MET A 210 7.38 -11.08 -4.73
N PRO A 211 7.45 -12.05 -3.81
CA PRO A 211 8.03 -11.83 -2.49
C PRO A 211 9.50 -11.41 -2.60
N CYS A 212 9.88 -10.37 -1.85
CA CYS A 212 11.22 -9.79 -1.90
C CYS A 212 11.59 -9.11 -0.58
N ALA A 213 12.77 -8.52 -0.51
CA ALA A 213 13.22 -7.68 0.59
C ALA A 213 13.18 -6.21 0.16
N GLY A 214 12.95 -5.30 1.11
CA GLY A 214 12.92 -3.88 0.84
C GLY A 214 12.32 -3.07 1.98
N ALA A 215 12.29 -1.75 1.82
CA ALA A 215 11.63 -0.85 2.77
C ALA A 215 11.08 0.40 2.09
N GLU A 216 10.03 0.94 2.69
CA GLU A 216 9.41 2.22 2.37
C GLU A 216 9.33 3.07 3.64
N ALA A 217 9.50 4.38 3.51
CA ALA A 217 9.37 5.29 4.64
C ALA A 217 8.93 6.69 4.20
N PHE A 218 8.36 7.43 5.14
CA PHE A 218 8.04 8.85 4.99
C PHE A 218 8.06 9.54 6.37
N LEU A 219 8.10 10.86 6.39
CA LEU A 219 8.01 11.66 7.60
C LEU A 219 6.64 12.33 7.73
N VAL A 220 6.18 12.48 8.97
CA VAL A 220 5.03 13.29 9.35
C VAL A 220 5.49 14.36 10.35
N MET A 221 5.17 15.62 10.07
CA MET A 221 5.54 16.75 10.92
C MET A 221 4.58 17.94 10.74
N ARG A 222 4.75 18.99 11.54
CA ARG A 222 4.03 20.23 11.32
C ARG A 222 4.41 20.86 9.97
N ARG A 223 3.43 21.43 9.27
CA ARG A 223 3.60 22.07 7.96
C ARG A 223 4.65 23.17 7.99
N GLU A 224 4.60 24.03 9.02
CA GLU A 224 5.57 25.11 9.20
C GLU A 224 7.00 24.58 9.20
N ARG A 225 7.25 23.51 9.96
CA ARG A 225 8.58 22.89 10.03
C ARG A 225 9.03 22.30 8.68
N ALA A 226 8.12 21.67 7.92
CA ALA A 226 8.45 21.15 6.60
C ALA A 226 8.83 22.30 5.64
N LEU A 227 8.09 23.42 5.69
CA LEU A 227 8.37 24.61 4.89
C LEU A 227 9.69 25.29 5.28
N ASP A 228 9.98 25.40 6.58
CA ASP A 228 11.26 25.94 7.07
C ASP A 228 12.46 25.12 6.63
N LEU A 229 12.28 23.81 6.44
CA LEU A 229 13.30 22.91 5.90
C LEU A 229 13.33 22.88 4.37
N GLY A 230 12.45 23.62 3.69
CA GLY A 230 12.34 23.64 2.23
C GLY A 230 11.84 22.31 1.62
N LEU A 231 11.14 21.49 2.41
CA LEU A 231 10.69 20.17 1.97
C LEU A 231 9.38 20.27 1.17
N PRO A 232 9.31 19.60 0.01
CA PRO A 232 8.02 19.34 -0.64
C PRO A 232 7.13 18.53 0.30
N CYS A 233 5.89 18.97 0.49
CA CYS A 233 5.01 18.30 1.42
C CYS A 233 3.59 18.16 0.90
N THR A 234 2.91 17.15 1.37
CA THR A 234 1.56 16.74 0.98
C THR A 234 0.61 16.93 2.14
N THR A 235 -0.52 17.60 1.90
CA THR A 235 -1.62 17.71 2.86
C THR A 235 -2.48 16.45 2.80
N VAL A 236 -2.90 15.93 3.95
CA VAL A 236 -3.86 14.83 4.04
C VAL A 236 -5.24 15.42 4.24
N LEU A 237 -6.10 15.31 3.21
CA LEU A 237 -7.45 15.88 3.23
C LEU A 237 -8.39 15.04 4.08
N ALA A 238 -8.35 13.71 3.90
CA ALA A 238 -9.19 12.78 4.65
C ALA A 238 -8.54 11.41 4.74
N THR A 239 -8.94 10.63 5.73
CA THR A 239 -8.57 9.20 5.86
C THR A 239 -9.70 8.38 6.42
N MET A 240 -9.77 7.11 6.06
CA MET A 240 -10.62 6.11 6.69
C MET A 240 -9.84 4.85 7.05
N GLU A 241 -10.38 4.10 8.01
CA GLU A 241 -9.86 2.80 8.43
C GLU A 241 -11.03 1.97 8.97
N ARG A 242 -11.12 0.71 8.53
CA ARG A 242 -12.10 -0.27 9.00
C ARG A 242 -11.47 -1.63 9.21
N HIS A 243 -11.94 -2.32 10.25
CA HIS A 243 -11.51 -3.67 10.60
C HIS A 243 -12.70 -4.60 10.62
N ASN A 244 -12.49 -5.83 10.13
CA ASN A 244 -13.48 -6.92 10.14
C ASN A 244 -14.86 -6.50 9.61
N SER A 245 -14.86 -5.81 8.46
CA SER A 245 -16.10 -5.37 7.82
C SER A 245 -16.83 -6.55 7.18
N PHE A 246 -18.16 -6.56 7.28
CA PHE A 246 -19.03 -7.57 6.66
C PHE A 246 -18.67 -9.02 7.05
N PRO A 247 -18.57 -9.35 8.36
CA PRO A 247 -18.14 -10.69 8.80
C PRO A 247 -19.10 -11.81 8.36
N ASP A 248 -20.36 -11.48 8.10
CA ASP A 248 -21.41 -12.44 7.69
C ASP A 248 -21.47 -12.66 6.17
N ASP A 249 -20.71 -11.93 5.37
CA ASP A 249 -20.66 -12.18 3.93
C ASP A 249 -20.02 -13.55 3.66
N PRO A 250 -20.67 -14.45 2.93
CA PRO A 250 -20.15 -15.81 2.70
C PRO A 250 -18.87 -15.80 1.85
N ILE A 251 -18.69 -14.79 0.97
CA ILE A 251 -17.48 -14.52 0.22
C ILE A 251 -17.25 -13.01 0.27
N GLN A 252 -16.05 -12.60 0.64
CA GLN A 252 -15.70 -11.19 0.76
C GLN A 252 -15.52 -10.55 -0.62
N SER A 253 -16.60 -10.08 -1.24
CA SER A 253 -16.57 -9.33 -2.50
C SER A 253 -16.54 -7.82 -2.31
N ARG A 254 -16.53 -7.34 -1.06
CA ARG A 254 -16.49 -5.93 -0.67
C ARG A 254 -15.67 -5.72 0.61
N GLY A 255 -15.03 -4.57 0.71
CA GLY A 255 -14.29 -4.15 1.89
C GLY A 255 -14.97 -3.02 2.64
N GLY A 256 -14.33 -2.58 3.74
CA GLY A 256 -14.88 -1.53 4.60
C GLY A 256 -14.95 -0.14 3.96
N TRP A 257 -14.36 0.05 2.77
CA TRP A 257 -14.49 1.32 2.04
C TRP A 257 -15.94 1.69 1.75
N VAL A 258 -16.78 0.70 1.44
CA VAL A 258 -18.23 0.92 1.19
C VAL A 258 -18.93 1.65 2.34
N LEU A 259 -18.46 1.45 3.58
CA LEU A 259 -19.07 2.03 4.77
C LEU A 259 -18.69 3.50 5.00
N ASP A 260 -17.52 3.91 4.52
CA ASP A 260 -16.93 5.20 4.88
C ASP A 260 -16.59 6.09 3.68
N ARG A 261 -16.70 5.61 2.43
CA ARG A 261 -16.29 6.35 1.23
C ARG A 261 -16.97 7.70 1.10
N ASP A 262 -18.27 7.77 1.35
CA ASP A 262 -19.04 9.01 1.20
C ASP A 262 -18.57 10.04 2.24
N GLU A 263 -18.30 9.62 3.48
CA GLU A 263 -17.71 10.47 4.51
C GLU A 263 -16.27 10.88 4.16
N LEU A 264 -15.49 9.96 3.57
CA LEU A 264 -14.11 10.20 3.14
C LEU A 264 -14.05 11.34 2.11
N PHE A 265 -14.83 11.25 1.05
CA PHE A 265 -14.90 12.27 -0.01
C PHE A 265 -15.49 13.58 0.51
N ALA A 266 -16.55 13.52 1.32
CA ALA A 266 -17.14 14.71 1.93
C ALA A 266 -16.17 15.45 2.87
N GLN A 267 -15.40 14.71 3.66
CA GLN A 267 -14.36 15.29 4.54
C GLN A 267 -13.22 15.90 3.73
N ALA A 268 -12.83 15.28 2.64
CA ALA A 268 -11.80 15.78 1.74
C ALA A 268 -12.23 17.03 0.96
N GLY A 269 -13.53 17.24 0.80
CA GLY A 269 -14.08 18.32 0.00
C GLY A 269 -13.85 18.18 -1.51
N VAL A 270 -13.66 16.94 -2.00
CA VAL A 270 -13.40 16.61 -3.41
C VAL A 270 -14.34 15.51 -3.87
N GLY A 271 -14.55 15.42 -5.20
CA GLY A 271 -15.30 14.35 -5.84
C GLY A 271 -14.38 13.33 -6.52
N HIS A 272 -14.98 12.28 -7.07
CA HIS A 272 -14.24 11.25 -7.83
C HIS A 272 -13.50 11.82 -9.04
N ALA A 273 -14.09 12.84 -9.71
CA ALA A 273 -13.50 13.50 -10.87
C ALA A 273 -12.28 14.38 -10.55
N ASP A 274 -12.07 14.69 -9.27
CA ASP A 274 -10.93 15.48 -8.82
C ASP A 274 -9.70 14.61 -8.52
N ILE A 275 -9.84 13.28 -8.53
CA ILE A 275 -8.75 12.34 -8.26
C ILE A 275 -7.91 12.14 -9.52
N ASP A 276 -6.69 12.65 -9.52
CA ASP A 276 -5.76 12.56 -10.65
C ASP A 276 -5.08 11.18 -10.77
N LEU A 277 -4.94 10.46 -9.65
CA LEU A 277 -4.36 9.12 -9.62
C LEU A 277 -4.86 8.30 -8.42
N LEU A 278 -4.94 6.99 -8.63
CA LEU A 278 -5.34 6.01 -7.61
C LEU A 278 -4.19 5.03 -7.34
N GLN A 279 -3.85 4.84 -6.08
CA GLN A 279 -2.94 3.78 -5.65
C GLN A 279 -3.73 2.73 -4.87
N THR A 280 -3.98 1.58 -5.50
CA THR A 280 -4.63 0.44 -4.86
C THR A 280 -3.59 -0.48 -4.23
N TYR A 281 -3.97 -1.18 -3.16
CA TYR A 281 -3.21 -2.34 -2.72
C TYR A 281 -3.47 -3.51 -3.69
N ASP A 282 -2.43 -4.01 -4.34
CA ASP A 282 -2.53 -4.88 -5.52
C ASP A 282 -1.77 -6.21 -5.36
N ASP A 283 -1.93 -6.90 -4.24
CA ASP A 283 -1.40 -8.26 -4.10
C ASP A 283 -1.95 -9.19 -5.19
N TYR A 284 -3.20 -8.93 -5.60
CA TYR A 284 -3.92 -9.62 -6.68
C TYR A 284 -4.78 -8.63 -7.46
N PRO A 285 -4.91 -8.76 -8.79
CA PRO A 285 -5.65 -7.79 -9.59
C PRO A 285 -7.14 -7.70 -9.22
N VAL A 286 -7.75 -8.78 -8.72
CA VAL A 286 -9.15 -8.78 -8.27
C VAL A 286 -9.39 -7.82 -7.12
N ILE A 287 -8.43 -7.63 -6.20
CA ILE A 287 -8.59 -6.70 -5.09
C ILE A 287 -8.41 -5.24 -5.52
N SER A 288 -7.67 -4.96 -6.58
CA SER A 288 -7.65 -3.62 -7.19
C SER A 288 -9.02 -3.28 -7.78
N LEU A 289 -9.66 -4.22 -8.49
CA LEU A 289 -11.04 -4.05 -8.99
C LEU A 289 -12.02 -3.82 -7.85
N MET A 290 -11.96 -4.64 -6.80
CA MET A 290 -12.82 -4.49 -5.63
C MET A 290 -12.66 -3.11 -4.97
N GLN A 291 -11.43 -2.60 -4.87
CA GLN A 291 -11.16 -1.27 -4.32
C GLN A 291 -11.75 -0.15 -5.20
N MET A 292 -11.63 -0.24 -6.53
CA MET A 292 -12.22 0.74 -7.45
C MET A 292 -13.76 0.83 -7.30
N GLU A 293 -14.41 -0.33 -7.21
CA GLU A 293 -15.86 -0.42 -7.00
C GLU A 293 -16.26 0.10 -5.62
N ASP A 294 -15.59 -0.35 -4.57
CA ASP A 294 -15.94 -0.01 -3.19
C ASP A 294 -15.66 1.46 -2.85
N LEU A 295 -14.66 2.05 -3.50
CA LEU A 295 -14.38 3.48 -3.42
C LEU A 295 -15.31 4.33 -4.31
N GLY A 296 -16.12 3.70 -5.18
CA GLY A 296 -17.19 4.35 -5.92
C GLY A 296 -16.81 4.89 -7.29
N PHE A 297 -15.69 4.47 -7.88
CA PHE A 297 -15.33 4.83 -9.26
C PHE A 297 -16.24 4.15 -10.30
N CYS A 298 -16.79 3.01 -9.95
CA CYS A 298 -17.85 2.33 -10.67
C CYS A 298 -18.76 1.57 -9.67
N ALA A 299 -19.91 1.12 -10.11
CA ALA A 299 -20.80 0.34 -9.27
C ALA A 299 -20.25 -1.08 -9.05
N LYS A 300 -20.69 -1.73 -7.96
CA LYS A 300 -20.32 -3.12 -7.66
C LYS A 300 -20.73 -4.04 -8.80
N GLY A 301 -19.74 -4.76 -9.35
CA GLY A 301 -19.89 -5.66 -10.49
C GLY A 301 -19.64 -5.01 -11.85
N GLU A 302 -19.48 -3.71 -11.93
CA GLU A 302 -19.15 -2.99 -13.16
C GLU A 302 -17.63 -2.85 -13.38
N GLY A 303 -16.80 -3.30 -12.42
CA GLY A 303 -15.36 -3.26 -12.52
C GLY A 303 -14.78 -3.82 -13.83
N PRO A 304 -15.26 -4.96 -14.37
CA PRO A 304 -14.79 -5.47 -15.66
C PRO A 304 -15.05 -4.52 -16.83
N GLN A 305 -16.23 -3.87 -16.86
CA GLN A 305 -16.55 -2.88 -17.88
C GLN A 305 -15.72 -1.61 -17.71
N PHE A 306 -15.53 -1.17 -16.47
CA PHE A 306 -14.67 -0.03 -16.13
C PHE A 306 -13.24 -0.25 -16.63
N VAL A 307 -12.67 -1.43 -16.38
CA VAL A 307 -11.33 -1.80 -16.86
C VAL A 307 -11.24 -1.76 -18.38
N ARG A 308 -12.25 -2.26 -19.09
CA ARG A 308 -12.27 -2.25 -20.56
C ARG A 308 -12.28 -0.85 -21.16
N SER A 309 -12.91 0.13 -20.45
CA SER A 309 -13.13 1.49 -20.95
C SER A 309 -12.06 2.51 -20.57
N HIS A 310 -11.11 2.17 -19.66
CA HIS A 310 -10.08 3.10 -19.18
C HIS A 310 -8.68 2.60 -19.44
N GLU A 311 -7.70 3.53 -19.48
CA GLU A 311 -6.27 3.26 -19.59
C GLU A 311 -5.55 3.64 -18.28
N PHE A 312 -4.85 2.67 -17.66
CA PHE A 312 -4.32 2.75 -16.29
C PHE A 312 -2.83 3.13 -16.21
N THR A 313 -2.21 3.46 -17.33
CA THR A 313 -0.82 3.95 -17.33
C THR A 313 -0.76 5.39 -16.81
N VAL A 314 0.44 5.86 -16.47
CA VAL A 314 0.68 7.24 -16.00
C VAL A 314 0.17 8.33 -16.97
N THR A 315 0.02 8.02 -18.24
CA THR A 315 -0.51 8.92 -19.27
C THR A 315 -1.92 8.56 -19.72
N GLY A 316 -2.53 7.54 -19.11
CA GLY A 316 -3.91 7.14 -19.36
C GLY A 316 -4.92 8.10 -18.74
N ASP A 317 -6.18 7.85 -19.02
CA ASP A 317 -7.30 8.64 -18.49
C ASP A 317 -7.65 8.28 -17.02
N PHE A 318 -7.14 7.16 -16.50
CA PHE A 318 -7.30 6.76 -15.11
C PHE A 318 -6.03 6.13 -14.53
N PRO A 319 -5.00 6.92 -14.18
CA PRO A 319 -3.71 6.40 -13.71
C PRO A 319 -3.84 5.59 -12.41
N VAL A 320 -3.38 4.31 -12.45
CA VAL A 320 -3.42 3.42 -11.29
C VAL A 320 -2.05 2.81 -11.05
N ASN A 321 -1.64 2.76 -9.77
CA ASN A 321 -0.38 2.15 -9.33
C ASN A 321 0.80 2.61 -10.20
N THR A 322 1.02 3.92 -10.19
CA THR A 322 1.90 4.65 -11.11
C THR A 322 3.38 4.28 -11.01
N SER A 323 3.82 3.71 -9.89
CA SER A 323 5.17 3.10 -9.74
C SER A 323 5.28 1.71 -10.36
N GLY A 324 4.15 1.09 -10.71
CA GLY A 324 4.03 -0.29 -11.17
C GLY A 324 3.33 -1.23 -10.18
N GLY A 325 2.96 -0.73 -8.99
CA GLY A 325 2.32 -1.54 -7.96
C GLY A 325 3.18 -2.71 -7.48
N GLN A 326 2.68 -3.48 -6.54
CA GLN A 326 3.40 -4.65 -6.01
C GLN A 326 3.54 -5.76 -7.06
N LEU A 327 2.58 -5.88 -7.99
CA LEU A 327 2.62 -6.88 -9.08
C LEU A 327 3.81 -6.68 -10.02
N SER A 328 4.44 -5.49 -10.04
CA SER A 328 5.58 -5.22 -10.90
C SER A 328 6.81 -4.67 -10.16
N VAL A 329 6.64 -3.98 -9.05
CA VAL A 329 7.77 -3.55 -8.21
C VAL A 329 8.30 -4.71 -7.37
N GLY A 330 7.42 -5.52 -6.80
CA GLY A 330 7.70 -6.58 -5.83
C GLY A 330 6.98 -6.32 -4.50
N GLN A 331 6.87 -7.36 -3.68
CA GLN A 331 6.18 -7.29 -2.40
C GLN A 331 7.15 -7.59 -1.25
N ALA A 332 7.65 -6.55 -0.60
CA ALA A 332 8.53 -6.64 0.55
C ALA A 332 7.72 -6.61 1.86
N GLY A 333 6.85 -7.60 2.06
CA GLY A 333 6.03 -7.73 3.26
C GLY A 333 5.20 -6.48 3.56
N ALA A 334 5.34 -5.92 4.76
CA ALA A 334 4.64 -4.70 5.17
C ALA A 334 5.01 -3.47 4.31
N ALA A 335 6.22 -3.42 3.74
CA ALA A 335 6.64 -2.33 2.86
C ALA A 335 5.80 -2.27 1.57
N GLY A 336 5.28 -3.39 1.09
CA GLY A 336 4.32 -3.41 -0.01
C GLY A 336 3.08 -2.57 0.25
N GLY A 337 2.61 -2.52 1.51
CA GLY A 337 1.50 -1.65 1.90
C GLY A 337 1.83 -0.15 1.87
N TYR A 338 3.10 0.23 1.97
CA TYR A 338 3.56 1.63 1.92
C TYR A 338 3.84 2.12 0.50
N LEU A 339 4.13 1.21 -0.43
CA LEU A 339 4.55 1.54 -1.80
C LEU A 339 3.62 2.55 -2.49
N GLY A 340 2.30 2.33 -2.40
CA GLY A 340 1.31 3.23 -3.00
C GLY A 340 1.30 4.62 -2.34
N LEU A 341 1.46 4.69 -1.01
CA LEU A 341 1.46 5.96 -0.29
C LEU A 341 2.72 6.80 -0.59
N THR A 342 3.90 6.18 -0.55
CA THR A 342 5.16 6.88 -0.87
C THR A 342 5.16 7.38 -2.31
N GLU A 343 4.65 6.58 -3.24
CA GLU A 343 4.50 7.00 -4.64
C GLU A 343 3.47 8.12 -4.81
N ALA A 344 2.32 8.06 -4.13
CA ALA A 344 1.32 9.13 -4.19
C ALA A 344 1.90 10.46 -3.72
N VAL A 345 2.64 10.46 -2.60
CA VAL A 345 3.34 11.66 -2.11
C VAL A 345 4.31 12.20 -3.17
N ARG A 346 5.11 11.32 -3.80
CA ARG A 346 6.05 11.72 -4.88
C ARG A 346 5.34 12.32 -6.08
N GLN A 347 4.27 11.69 -6.54
CA GLN A 347 3.52 12.15 -7.71
C GLN A 347 2.95 13.56 -7.50
N VAL A 348 2.26 13.79 -6.37
CA VAL A 348 1.63 15.09 -6.10
C VAL A 348 2.63 16.17 -5.68
N THR A 349 3.87 15.81 -5.35
CA THR A 349 4.97 16.77 -5.07
C THR A 349 5.93 16.94 -6.25
N GLY A 350 5.69 16.26 -7.38
CA GLY A 350 6.46 16.42 -8.61
C GLY A 350 7.79 15.66 -8.66
N ALA A 351 7.99 14.65 -7.79
CA ALA A 351 9.20 13.84 -7.73
C ALA A 351 8.89 12.32 -7.82
N PRO A 352 8.18 11.84 -8.87
CA PRO A 352 7.76 10.44 -8.98
C PRO A 352 8.95 9.48 -9.00
N ALA A 353 8.71 8.22 -8.58
CA ALA A 353 9.74 7.19 -8.65
C ALA A 353 10.10 6.80 -10.10
N GLY A 354 9.14 6.88 -10.99
CA GLY A 354 9.28 6.62 -12.44
C GLY A 354 8.73 7.77 -13.27
N ALA A 355 7.80 7.48 -14.18
CA ALA A 355 7.16 8.51 -15.00
C ALA A 355 6.13 9.30 -14.17
N ALA A 356 5.99 10.58 -14.48
CA ALA A 356 5.03 11.47 -13.85
C ALA A 356 3.63 11.36 -14.46
N VAL A 357 2.61 11.38 -13.61
CA VAL A 357 1.23 11.67 -14.03
C VAL A 357 1.16 13.18 -14.33
N PRO A 358 0.71 13.58 -15.52
CA PRO A 358 0.64 14.99 -15.88
C PRO A 358 -0.25 15.77 -14.89
N GLN A 359 0.29 16.84 -14.32
CA GLN A 359 -0.44 17.77 -13.42
C GLN A 359 -1.10 17.10 -12.20
N ALA A 360 -0.54 16.00 -11.69
CA ALA A 360 -1.05 15.34 -10.49
C ALA A 360 -1.09 16.28 -9.28
N ARG A 361 -2.28 16.49 -8.74
CA ARG A 361 -2.52 17.34 -7.56
C ARG A 361 -3.20 16.59 -6.44
N ILE A 362 -4.14 15.70 -6.76
CA ILE A 362 -4.92 14.95 -5.79
C ILE A 362 -4.77 13.45 -6.06
N ALA A 363 -4.30 12.74 -5.03
CA ALA A 363 -4.14 11.30 -5.07
C ALA A 363 -5.05 10.61 -4.06
N LEU A 364 -5.63 9.48 -4.44
CA LEU A 364 -6.28 8.57 -3.52
C LEU A 364 -5.43 7.31 -3.36
N VAL A 365 -5.14 6.97 -2.11
CA VAL A 365 -4.40 5.75 -1.74
C VAL A 365 -5.32 4.84 -0.96
N SER A 366 -5.38 3.58 -1.30
CA SER A 366 -6.11 2.58 -0.54
C SER A 366 -5.21 1.43 -0.12
N GLY A 367 -5.52 0.85 1.03
CA GLY A 367 -4.80 -0.26 1.63
C GLY A 367 -5.76 -1.37 2.05
N PHE A 368 -5.31 -2.61 1.89
CA PHE A 368 -6.05 -3.79 2.26
C PHE A 368 -5.12 -4.81 2.90
N GLY A 369 -5.48 -5.36 4.05
CA GLY A 369 -4.53 -6.25 4.72
C GLY A 369 -5.11 -7.18 5.74
N MET A 370 -4.20 -8.01 6.18
CA MET A 370 -4.29 -9.11 7.12
C MET A 370 -5.37 -10.13 6.76
N ILE A 371 -4.89 -11.19 6.13
CA ILE A 371 -5.74 -12.35 5.82
C ILE A 371 -5.86 -13.24 7.04
N ASN A 372 -7.10 -13.58 7.38
CA ASN A 372 -7.41 -14.64 8.31
C ASN A 372 -8.54 -15.48 7.75
N TYR A 373 -8.47 -16.78 7.89
CA TYR A 373 -9.36 -17.74 7.24
C TYR A 373 -9.39 -17.55 5.72
N ASP A 374 -10.43 -16.89 5.20
CA ASP A 374 -10.73 -16.73 3.78
C ASP A 374 -10.76 -15.25 3.31
N ARG A 375 -10.45 -14.29 4.21
CA ARG A 375 -10.70 -12.87 3.95
C ARG A 375 -9.66 -11.93 4.52
N GLY A 376 -9.58 -10.73 3.93
CA GLY A 376 -8.83 -9.61 4.47
C GLY A 376 -9.61 -8.86 5.54
N LEU A 377 -8.94 -8.47 6.63
CA LEU A 377 -9.57 -7.95 7.83
C LEU A 377 -9.51 -6.43 7.97
N CYS A 378 -8.59 -5.76 7.29
CA CYS A 378 -8.35 -4.33 7.45
C CYS A 378 -8.39 -3.60 6.10
N CYS A 379 -9.15 -2.52 6.05
CA CYS A 379 -9.20 -1.60 4.92
C CYS A 379 -8.81 -0.20 5.38
N GLY A 380 -8.12 0.53 4.52
CA GLY A 380 -7.83 1.94 4.73
C GLY A 380 -7.87 2.72 3.43
N ALA A 381 -8.13 4.02 3.50
CA ALA A 381 -7.93 4.94 2.40
C ALA A 381 -7.51 6.33 2.90
N ALA A 382 -6.76 7.04 2.07
CA ALA A 382 -6.33 8.42 2.32
C ALA A 382 -6.44 9.23 1.02
N ILE A 383 -6.97 10.44 1.11
CA ILE A 383 -6.96 11.43 0.03
C ILE A 383 -5.90 12.46 0.35
N LEU A 384 -4.97 12.64 -0.57
CA LEU A 384 -3.78 13.47 -0.45
C LEU A 384 -3.82 14.60 -1.46
N ALA A 385 -3.38 15.78 -1.05
CA ALA A 385 -3.26 16.95 -1.92
C ALA A 385 -1.82 17.47 -1.93
N GLY A 386 -1.30 17.70 -3.14
CA GLY A 386 -0.01 18.32 -3.36
C GLY A 386 0.00 19.83 -3.09
N PRO A 387 1.16 20.50 -3.22
CA PRO A 387 1.24 21.95 -3.11
C PRO A 387 0.40 22.64 -4.19
N GLY A 388 -0.54 23.49 -3.79
CA GLY A 388 -1.37 24.29 -4.69
C GLY A 388 -2.63 23.57 -5.21
N ALA A 389 -3.05 22.46 -4.60
CA ALA A 389 -4.32 21.81 -4.84
C ALA A 389 -5.45 22.47 -4.05
#